data_278808000fdbcba25b07282bdcd39fbe
#
_entry.id   278808000fdbcba25b07282bdcd39fbe
#
_cell.length_a   1.000
_cell.length_b   1.000
_cell.length_c   1.000
_cell.angle_alpha   90.00
_cell.angle_beta   90.00
_cell.angle_gamma   90.00
#
_symmetry.space_group_name_H-M   'P 1'
#
loop_
_entity.id
_entity.type
_entity.pdbx_description
1 polymer ?
#
loop_
_entity_poly.entity_id
_entity_poly.type
_entity_poly.pdbx_seq_one_letter_code
_entity_poly.pdbx_strand_id
1 'polypeptide(L)'
;MQNKAKIIIPLVVLVIVIVSIATCTGNSSIFVQWEPVAIQNSNNSIKLKVYIENSGSMDGYMRQKSEFKDAVKSYVNALDLKVDTTELYYINTQISSFKADIAKLEEALNPASFAKCAGSRSNSDIADMLNNIVMRTEDNSVSMFISDCILDVPQGDAVNFFGVKQTNVTRTFSKALNKHPKLGVEIIRLSSTYQGMYYYAKGCEPIESKRPYYIWMIGNKELLGRLNKKVALTTIQHGYDNYVAFSSTTNVPFDIATSLKKHMIKGNLNVKGQYVFDFMVDMSETLQEEATLMSSRNYVSSTGRNVSVSGVENVKQGAEYTHILTLAISKNTKPCSETISFAPPAMPTWVDEVNDDSGRDIRKNMNKTTGIKYLIKGVSDAYKDNTNLATIDFRIKNN
;
A
#
# COMPACT_ATOMS: atom_id res chain seq x y z
N MET A 1 18.08 42.52 25.22
CA MET A 1 18.53 42.52 23.82
C MET A 1 19.29 41.22 23.58
N GLN A 2 18.65 40.24 23.00
CA GLN A 2 19.29 38.98 22.58
C GLN A 2 18.89 38.71 21.12
N ASN A 3 19.90 38.76 20.25
CA ASN A 3 19.81 38.50 18.83
C ASN A 3 19.50 37.01 18.58
N LYS A 4 18.34 36.70 17.96
CA LYS A 4 18.07 35.42 17.40
C LYS A 4 18.73 35.34 16.02
N ALA A 5 19.86 34.64 15.93
CA ALA A 5 20.49 34.29 14.68
C ALA A 5 19.59 33.27 13.93
N LYS A 6 19.09 33.66 12.76
CA LYS A 6 18.43 32.75 11.81
C LYS A 6 19.52 31.93 11.14
N ILE A 7 19.57 30.63 11.45
CA ILE A 7 20.42 29.67 10.75
C ILE A 7 19.73 29.36 9.42
N ILE A 8 20.25 29.93 8.35
CA ILE A 8 19.90 29.56 6.97
C ILE A 8 20.79 28.35 6.64
N ILE A 9 20.19 27.18 6.54
CA ILE A 9 20.86 25.97 6.06
C ILE A 9 20.93 26.06 4.53
N PRO A 10 22.12 26.13 3.92
CA PRO A 10 22.23 26.13 2.46
C PRO A 10 21.89 24.73 1.93
N LEU A 11 20.97 24.72 0.98
CA LEU A 11 20.62 23.57 0.13
C LEU A 11 21.86 23.20 -0.73
N VAL A 12 22.63 22.20 -0.31
CA VAL A 12 23.74 21.68 -1.13
C VAL A 12 23.12 20.75 -2.18
N VAL A 13 22.79 21.32 -3.32
CA VAL A 13 22.54 20.57 -4.57
C VAL A 13 23.92 20.20 -5.10
N LEU A 14 24.26 18.92 -5.07
CA LEU A 14 25.48 18.42 -5.70
C LEU A 14 25.30 18.44 -7.24
N VAL A 15 25.62 19.54 -7.87
CA VAL A 15 25.65 19.65 -9.32
C VAL A 15 26.98 19.04 -9.79
N ILE A 16 26.94 17.85 -10.37
CA ILE A 16 28.08 17.29 -11.11
C ILE A 16 28.13 18.00 -12.46
N VAL A 17 28.98 19.00 -12.58
CA VAL A 17 29.28 19.64 -13.85
C VAL A 17 30.26 18.76 -14.62
N ILE A 18 29.76 18.00 -15.60
CA ILE A 18 30.61 17.34 -16.60
C ILE A 18 30.80 18.30 -17.75
N VAL A 19 32.02 18.81 -17.91
CA VAL A 19 32.43 19.63 -19.07
C VAL A 19 32.52 18.73 -20.30
N SER A 20 31.60 18.88 -21.25
CA SER A 20 31.60 18.15 -22.52
C SER A 20 32.28 18.99 -23.59
N ILE A 21 33.29 18.39 -24.22
CA ILE A 21 33.93 18.94 -25.44
C ILE A 21 32.96 18.80 -26.62
N ALA A 22 32.52 19.90 -27.19
CA ALA A 22 31.60 19.93 -28.32
C ALA A 22 32.34 19.62 -29.61
N THR A 23 32.06 18.50 -30.27
CA THR A 23 32.31 18.28 -31.68
C THR A 23 31.07 18.63 -32.48
N CYS A 24 31.17 19.59 -33.38
CA CYS A 24 30.09 20.05 -34.26
C CYS A 24 29.71 18.98 -35.29
N THR A 25 28.68 18.21 -35.00
CA THR A 25 27.85 17.54 -36.01
C THR A 25 26.42 17.94 -35.70
N GLY A 26 25.62 18.28 -36.75
CA GLY A 26 24.27 18.85 -36.60
C GLY A 26 23.38 18.08 -35.62
N ASN A 27 23.42 18.48 -34.37
CA ASN A 27 22.76 17.75 -33.26
C ASN A 27 21.36 18.33 -33.06
N SER A 28 20.36 17.62 -33.54
CA SER A 28 18.99 17.86 -33.09
C SER A 28 18.95 17.67 -31.55
N SER A 29 18.68 18.76 -30.84
CA SER A 29 18.52 18.71 -29.39
C SER A 29 17.15 18.16 -29.05
N ILE A 30 17.09 17.27 -28.04
CA ILE A 30 15.82 16.76 -27.49
C ILE A 30 15.36 17.69 -26.37
N PHE A 31 14.11 18.09 -26.44
CA PHE A 31 13.41 18.85 -25.42
C PHE A 31 12.24 18.01 -24.89
N VAL A 32 11.95 18.15 -23.61
CA VAL A 32 10.73 17.65 -22.98
C VAL A 32 9.86 18.83 -22.62
N GLN A 33 8.60 18.77 -23.01
CA GLN A 33 7.54 19.70 -22.62
C GLN A 33 6.49 18.93 -21.81
N TRP A 34 6.07 19.50 -20.69
CA TRP A 34 5.05 18.90 -19.81
C TRP A 34 4.06 19.96 -19.30
N GLU A 35 2.93 19.47 -18.81
CA GLU A 35 2.00 20.25 -18.01
C GLU A 35 2.08 19.75 -16.57
N PRO A 36 2.43 20.61 -15.60
CA PRO A 36 2.57 20.17 -14.22
C PRO A 36 1.24 19.61 -13.69
N VAL A 37 1.29 18.43 -13.12
CA VAL A 37 0.19 17.88 -12.32
C VAL A 37 0.48 18.23 -10.87
N ALA A 38 -0.30 19.17 -10.32
CA ALA A 38 -0.07 19.67 -8.97
C ALA A 38 -0.46 18.62 -7.93
N ILE A 39 0.32 18.54 -6.86
CA ILE A 39 -0.03 17.80 -5.67
C ILE A 39 -1.27 18.45 -5.03
N GLN A 40 -2.34 17.71 -4.94
CA GLN A 40 -3.56 18.16 -4.27
C GLN A 40 -3.37 18.06 -2.75
N ASN A 41 -3.06 19.19 -2.12
CA ASN A 41 -3.07 19.29 -0.66
C ASN A 41 -4.51 19.41 -0.15
N SER A 42 -5.28 18.33 -0.18
CA SER A 42 -6.58 18.31 0.46
C SER A 42 -6.38 18.30 1.98
N ASN A 43 -6.75 19.40 2.66
CA ASN A 43 -6.82 19.46 4.12
C ASN A 43 -8.04 18.70 4.68
N ASN A 44 -8.51 17.67 4.00
CA ASN A 44 -9.65 16.89 4.47
C ASN A 44 -9.28 16.16 5.76
N SER A 45 -10.19 16.25 6.73
CA SER A 45 -10.08 15.48 7.96
C SER A 45 -10.05 13.99 7.65
N ILE A 46 -9.26 13.23 8.39
CA ILE A 46 -9.15 11.78 8.26
C ILE A 46 -9.76 11.13 9.49
N LYS A 47 -10.70 10.23 9.27
CA LYS A 47 -11.26 9.37 10.31
C LYS A 47 -10.66 7.97 10.19
N LEU A 48 -10.03 7.47 11.24
CA LEU A 48 -9.54 6.09 11.33
C LEU A 48 -10.58 5.23 12.05
N LYS A 49 -11.03 4.15 11.39
CA LYS A 49 -11.93 3.15 11.95
C LYS A 49 -11.18 1.84 12.12
N VAL A 50 -10.88 1.45 13.35
CA VAL A 50 -10.13 0.22 13.65
C VAL A 50 -11.11 -0.89 14.00
N TYR A 51 -11.12 -1.94 13.18
CA TYR A 51 -11.94 -3.14 13.36
C TYR A 51 -11.06 -4.30 13.78
N ILE A 52 -11.25 -4.82 15.00
CA ILE A 52 -10.50 -5.96 15.52
C ILE A 52 -11.42 -7.17 15.45
N GLU A 53 -11.04 -8.18 14.67
CA GLU A 53 -11.76 -9.44 14.68
C GLU A 53 -11.71 -10.06 16.06
N ASN A 54 -12.87 -10.48 16.60
CA ASN A 54 -12.95 -11.10 17.90
C ASN A 54 -13.57 -12.51 17.87
N SER A 55 -13.20 -13.29 16.86
CA SER A 55 -13.49 -14.73 16.82
C SER A 55 -12.73 -15.52 17.88
N GLY A 56 -13.08 -16.78 18.06
CA GLY A 56 -12.39 -17.67 19.00
C GLY A 56 -10.93 -17.93 18.64
N SER A 57 -10.57 -17.92 17.35
CA SER A 57 -9.19 -18.09 16.89
C SER A 57 -8.29 -16.91 17.30
N MET A 58 -8.83 -15.72 17.40
CA MET A 58 -8.06 -14.55 17.84
C MET A 58 -7.67 -14.54 19.31
N ASP A 59 -8.32 -15.34 20.15
CA ASP A 59 -8.01 -15.41 21.59
C ASP A 59 -6.54 -15.76 21.87
N GLY A 60 -5.93 -16.57 21.02
CA GLY A 60 -4.55 -16.99 21.17
C GLY A 60 -3.53 -15.86 21.04
N TYR A 61 -3.86 -14.79 20.33
CA TYR A 61 -3.03 -13.58 20.22
C TYR A 61 -3.20 -12.63 21.41
N MET A 62 -4.33 -12.74 22.10
CA MET A 62 -4.69 -11.84 23.22
C MET A 62 -4.07 -12.24 24.55
N ARG A 63 -3.56 -13.48 24.68
CA ARG A 63 -2.95 -13.97 25.92
C ARG A 63 -1.56 -13.36 26.08
N GLN A 64 -1.25 -12.89 27.32
CA GLN A 64 0.05 -12.36 27.75
C GLN A 64 0.57 -11.18 26.91
N LYS A 65 1.85 -10.84 27.09
CA LYS A 65 2.59 -9.95 26.19
C LYS A 65 2.85 -10.70 24.88
N SER A 66 2.33 -10.20 23.78
CA SER A 66 2.52 -10.79 22.45
C SER A 66 2.96 -9.72 21.46
N GLU A 67 3.73 -10.12 20.46
CA GLU A 67 4.14 -9.25 19.36
C GLU A 67 2.91 -8.63 18.65
N PHE A 68 1.79 -9.35 18.61
CA PHE A 68 0.51 -8.86 18.11
C PHE A 68 0.07 -7.57 18.81
N LYS A 69 0.02 -7.59 20.15
CA LYS A 69 -0.41 -6.42 20.94
C LYS A 69 0.51 -5.24 20.74
N ASP A 70 1.81 -5.48 20.76
CA ASP A 70 2.82 -4.42 20.61
C ASP A 70 2.77 -3.81 19.21
N ALA A 71 2.64 -4.65 18.16
CA ALA A 71 2.51 -4.19 16.79
C ALA A 71 1.23 -3.38 16.56
N VAL A 72 0.07 -3.90 17.00
CA VAL A 72 -1.21 -3.21 16.87
C VAL A 72 -1.18 -1.88 17.62
N LYS A 73 -0.70 -1.87 18.89
CA LYS A 73 -0.60 -0.64 19.69
C LYS A 73 0.33 0.39 19.06
N SER A 74 1.52 -0.02 18.62
CA SER A 74 2.49 0.90 18.04
C SER A 74 1.95 1.55 16.76
N TYR A 75 1.32 0.74 15.90
CA TYR A 75 0.83 1.23 14.60
C TYR A 75 -0.44 2.08 14.75
N VAL A 76 -1.43 1.63 15.53
CA VAL A 76 -2.66 2.39 15.78
C VAL A 76 -2.35 3.73 16.44
N ASN A 77 -1.49 3.76 17.47
CA ASN A 77 -1.10 5.01 18.13
C ASN A 77 -0.34 5.97 17.17
N ALA A 78 0.53 5.44 16.32
CA ALA A 78 1.24 6.27 15.35
C ALA A 78 0.28 6.90 14.32
N LEU A 79 -0.75 6.15 13.89
CA LEU A 79 -1.79 6.65 12.98
C LEU A 79 -2.71 7.65 13.68
N ASP A 80 -3.13 7.39 14.93
CA ASP A 80 -4.00 8.26 15.73
C ASP A 80 -3.44 9.69 15.82
N LEU A 81 -2.13 9.82 15.99
CA LEU A 81 -1.43 11.12 16.00
C LEU A 81 -1.46 11.86 14.63
N LYS A 82 -1.95 11.25 13.57
CA LYS A 82 -1.96 11.79 12.20
C LYS A 82 -3.35 11.91 11.60
N VAL A 83 -4.38 11.50 12.32
CA VAL A 83 -5.79 11.58 11.94
C VAL A 83 -6.55 12.48 12.90
N ASP A 84 -7.76 12.89 12.53
CA ASP A 84 -8.58 13.78 13.36
C ASP A 84 -9.40 13.02 14.40
N THR A 85 -9.80 11.79 14.09
CA THR A 85 -10.56 10.94 14.99
C THR A 85 -10.23 9.46 14.76
N THR A 86 -10.21 8.70 15.84
CA THR A 86 -10.05 7.24 15.81
C THR A 86 -11.22 6.58 16.53
N GLU A 87 -11.85 5.63 15.87
CA GLU A 87 -12.97 4.84 16.39
C GLU A 87 -12.55 3.37 16.46
N LEU A 88 -12.86 2.70 17.59
CA LEU A 88 -12.54 1.28 17.82
C LEU A 88 -13.79 0.43 17.73
N TYR A 89 -13.69 -0.69 17.02
CA TYR A 89 -14.75 -1.67 16.84
C TYR A 89 -14.22 -3.09 17.01
N TYR A 90 -15.07 -3.97 17.54
CA TYR A 90 -14.92 -5.40 17.35
C TYR A 90 -15.80 -5.86 16.20
N ILE A 91 -15.33 -6.86 15.48
CA ILE A 91 -16.07 -7.47 14.38
C ILE A 91 -16.04 -9.00 14.46
N ASN A 92 -17.22 -9.60 14.34
CA ASN A 92 -17.44 -11.02 14.11
C ASN A 92 -18.64 -11.13 13.16
N THR A 93 -19.73 -11.84 13.49
CA THR A 93 -20.99 -11.78 12.74
C THR A 93 -21.69 -10.42 12.85
N GLN A 94 -21.23 -9.57 13.77
CA GLN A 94 -21.72 -8.19 13.98
C GLN A 94 -20.56 -7.25 14.22
N ILE A 95 -20.79 -5.95 13.98
CA ILE A 95 -19.86 -4.88 14.36
C ILE A 95 -20.35 -4.27 15.66
N SER A 96 -19.50 -4.26 16.66
CA SER A 96 -19.76 -3.69 17.98
C SER A 96 -18.77 -2.56 18.26
N SER A 97 -19.29 -1.35 18.56
CA SER A 97 -18.42 -0.24 18.96
C SER A 97 -17.80 -0.51 20.33
N PHE A 98 -16.51 -0.38 20.42
CA PHE A 98 -15.83 -0.28 21.71
C PHE A 98 -15.87 1.18 22.15
N LYS A 99 -16.83 1.50 23.02
CA LYS A 99 -17.10 2.86 23.51
C LYS A 99 -15.99 3.33 24.47
N ALA A 100 -14.80 3.49 23.96
CA ALA A 100 -13.68 4.03 24.72
C ALA A 100 -12.76 4.81 23.82
N ASP A 101 -12.03 5.77 24.41
CA ASP A 101 -10.96 6.50 23.79
C ASP A 101 -9.82 5.56 23.37
N ILE A 102 -9.04 5.95 22.36
CA ILE A 102 -7.83 5.26 21.91
C ILE A 102 -6.86 4.98 23.06
N ALA A 103 -6.83 5.84 24.08
CA ALA A 103 -6.07 5.62 25.33
C ALA A 103 -6.39 4.27 25.99
N LYS A 104 -7.55 3.67 25.71
CA LYS A 104 -7.98 2.36 26.19
C LYS A 104 -7.78 1.22 25.20
N LEU A 105 -6.98 1.42 24.14
CA LEU A 105 -6.68 0.36 23.18
C LEU A 105 -6.12 -0.90 23.86
N GLU A 106 -5.33 -0.74 24.91
CA GLU A 106 -4.82 -1.87 25.69
C GLU A 106 -5.94 -2.66 26.39
N GLU A 107 -6.99 -1.99 26.85
CA GLU A 107 -8.18 -2.62 27.39
C GLU A 107 -8.95 -3.39 26.29
N ALA A 108 -9.04 -2.82 25.09
CA ALA A 108 -9.63 -3.48 23.92
C ALA A 108 -8.89 -4.78 23.53
N LEU A 109 -7.58 -4.82 23.75
CA LEU A 109 -6.72 -5.99 23.50
C LEU A 109 -6.61 -6.93 24.73
N ASN A 110 -7.46 -6.75 25.73
CA ASN A 110 -7.52 -7.62 26.91
C ASN A 110 -8.52 -8.77 26.66
N PRO A 111 -8.18 -10.04 26.98
CA PRO A 111 -9.08 -11.18 26.80
C PRO A 111 -10.47 -11.01 27.43
N ALA A 112 -10.57 -10.36 28.59
CA ALA A 112 -11.83 -10.15 29.28
C ALA A 112 -12.79 -9.19 28.55
N SER A 113 -12.27 -8.11 27.97
CA SER A 113 -13.04 -7.16 27.17
C SER A 113 -13.36 -7.76 25.80
N PHE A 114 -12.40 -8.44 25.20
CA PHE A 114 -12.47 -9.09 23.91
C PHE A 114 -13.56 -10.17 23.84
N ALA A 115 -13.79 -10.90 24.95
CA ALA A 115 -14.81 -11.95 25.02
C ALA A 115 -16.24 -11.42 25.19
N LYS A 116 -16.44 -10.16 25.59
CA LYS A 116 -17.76 -9.58 25.96
C LYS A 116 -18.51 -8.89 24.82
N CYS A 117 -18.14 -9.11 23.57
CA CYS A 117 -18.76 -8.43 22.45
C CYS A 117 -20.04 -9.10 21.98
N ALA A 118 -20.91 -8.32 21.34
CA ALA A 118 -22.08 -8.85 20.65
C ALA A 118 -21.69 -9.72 19.46
N GLY A 119 -22.63 -10.55 18.99
CA GLY A 119 -22.44 -11.45 17.86
C GLY A 119 -21.85 -12.80 18.22
N SER A 120 -21.70 -13.67 17.23
CA SER A 120 -21.14 -15.02 17.38
C SER A 120 -19.63 -14.99 17.17
N ARG A 121 -18.89 -15.53 18.11
CA ARG A 121 -17.44 -15.71 18.06
C ARG A 121 -17.03 -17.06 17.48
N SER A 122 -17.98 -17.97 17.29
CA SER A 122 -17.74 -19.34 16.82
C SER A 122 -17.85 -19.50 15.31
N ASN A 123 -18.28 -18.46 14.60
CA ASN A 123 -18.45 -18.51 13.15
C ASN A 123 -17.96 -17.19 12.55
N SER A 124 -16.78 -17.23 11.96
CA SER A 124 -16.15 -16.08 11.33
C SER A 124 -16.16 -16.21 9.81
N ASP A 125 -16.93 -15.38 9.14
CA ASP A 125 -16.85 -15.24 7.68
C ASP A 125 -16.07 -13.99 7.33
N ILE A 126 -14.79 -14.15 7.02
CA ILE A 126 -13.89 -13.02 6.68
C ILE A 126 -14.38 -12.26 5.46
N ALA A 127 -14.96 -12.95 4.45
CA ALA A 127 -15.49 -12.29 3.26
C ALA A 127 -16.70 -11.40 3.62
N ASP A 128 -17.57 -11.84 4.53
CA ASP A 128 -18.68 -11.04 5.02
C ASP A 128 -18.20 -9.89 5.92
N MET A 129 -17.17 -10.09 6.75
CA MET A 129 -16.57 -9.01 7.52
C MET A 129 -15.98 -7.93 6.61
N LEU A 130 -15.22 -8.30 5.58
CA LEU A 130 -14.71 -7.37 4.58
C LEU A 130 -15.83 -6.63 3.88
N ASN A 131 -16.92 -7.32 3.49
CA ASN A 131 -18.09 -6.67 2.90
C ASN A 131 -18.69 -5.63 3.85
N ASN A 132 -18.88 -5.97 5.13
CA ASN A 132 -19.43 -5.06 6.13
C ASN A 132 -18.55 -3.82 6.37
N ILE A 133 -17.23 -3.98 6.33
CA ILE A 133 -16.27 -2.88 6.47
C ILE A 133 -16.29 -2.00 5.22
N VAL A 134 -16.16 -2.60 4.05
CA VAL A 134 -16.10 -1.90 2.76
C VAL A 134 -17.37 -1.11 2.47
N MET A 135 -18.55 -1.66 2.80
CA MET A 135 -19.83 -0.95 2.64
C MET A 135 -19.99 0.25 3.58
N ARG A 136 -19.17 0.38 4.61
CA ARG A 136 -19.13 1.52 5.54
C ARG A 136 -18.00 2.50 5.25
N THR A 137 -17.31 2.35 4.11
CA THR A 137 -16.27 3.26 3.66
C THR A 137 -16.89 4.61 3.31
N GLU A 138 -16.31 5.68 3.84
CA GLU A 138 -16.62 7.08 3.55
C GLU A 138 -15.40 7.72 2.88
N ASP A 139 -15.59 8.78 2.10
CA ASP A 139 -14.51 9.41 1.33
C ASP A 139 -13.39 9.98 2.21
N ASN A 140 -13.71 10.32 3.47
CA ASN A 140 -12.76 10.84 4.46
C ASN A 140 -12.37 9.81 5.52
N SER A 141 -12.69 8.52 5.34
CA SER A 141 -12.35 7.48 6.31
C SER A 141 -11.35 6.47 5.77
N VAL A 142 -10.51 5.96 6.69
CA VAL A 142 -9.67 4.79 6.48
C VAL A 142 -10.08 3.74 7.49
N SER A 143 -10.39 2.54 7.01
CA SER A 143 -10.72 1.37 7.82
C SER A 143 -9.48 0.50 7.97
N MET A 144 -9.08 0.22 9.22
CA MET A 144 -8.06 -0.76 9.56
C MET A 144 -8.76 -2.02 10.06
N PHE A 145 -8.62 -3.13 9.36
CA PHE A 145 -9.14 -4.43 9.78
C PHE A 145 -8.01 -5.35 10.21
N ILE A 146 -8.11 -5.89 11.41
CA ILE A 146 -7.08 -6.73 12.05
C ILE A 146 -7.67 -8.11 12.30
N SER A 147 -7.08 -9.15 11.70
CA SER A 147 -7.62 -10.51 11.69
C SER A 147 -6.52 -11.54 11.42
N ASP A 148 -6.70 -12.78 11.86
CA ASP A 148 -5.89 -13.90 11.41
C ASP A 148 -6.27 -14.38 10.00
N CYS A 149 -7.38 -13.87 9.46
CA CYS A 149 -7.89 -14.16 8.12
C CYS A 149 -8.07 -15.65 7.81
N ILE A 150 -8.29 -16.49 8.80
CA ILE A 150 -8.52 -17.93 8.61
C ILE A 150 -9.93 -18.13 8.06
N LEU A 151 -10.04 -18.73 6.88
CA LEU A 151 -11.33 -19.18 6.37
C LEU A 151 -11.71 -20.52 7.01
N ASP A 152 -12.88 -20.56 7.66
CA ASP A 152 -13.45 -21.76 8.25
C ASP A 152 -14.03 -22.65 7.13
N VAL A 153 -13.24 -23.67 6.75
CA VAL A 153 -13.59 -24.56 5.64
C VAL A 153 -14.53 -25.65 6.12
N PRO A 154 -15.77 -25.76 5.59
CA PRO A 154 -16.68 -26.83 5.94
C PRO A 154 -16.13 -28.20 5.48
N GLN A 155 -16.66 -29.28 6.07
CA GLN A 155 -16.36 -30.62 5.58
C GLN A 155 -16.87 -30.75 4.14
N GLY A 156 -15.97 -31.12 3.22
CA GLY A 156 -16.34 -31.34 1.81
C GLY A 156 -15.35 -30.71 0.81
N ASP A 157 -15.89 -30.04 -0.19
CA ASP A 157 -15.12 -29.47 -1.31
C ASP A 157 -14.52 -28.09 -0.93
N ALA A 158 -13.29 -28.12 -0.45
CA ALA A 158 -12.54 -26.91 -0.10
C ALA A 158 -12.31 -25.99 -1.31
N VAL A 159 -12.09 -26.55 -2.49
CA VAL A 159 -11.80 -25.78 -3.71
C VAL A 159 -12.99 -24.93 -4.11
N ASN A 160 -14.19 -25.53 -4.13
CA ASN A 160 -15.41 -24.80 -4.42
C ASN A 160 -15.70 -23.74 -3.37
N PHE A 161 -15.52 -24.07 -2.09
CA PHE A 161 -15.69 -23.11 -0.97
C PHE A 161 -14.80 -21.88 -1.15
N PHE A 162 -13.51 -22.07 -1.40
CA PHE A 162 -12.59 -20.97 -1.61
C PHE A 162 -12.93 -20.14 -2.85
N GLY A 163 -13.33 -20.78 -3.95
CA GLY A 163 -13.77 -20.09 -5.17
C GLY A 163 -14.98 -19.19 -4.93
N VAL A 164 -15.94 -19.64 -4.12
CA VAL A 164 -17.10 -18.81 -3.70
C VAL A 164 -16.64 -17.62 -2.86
N LYS A 165 -15.71 -17.82 -1.90
CA LYS A 165 -15.19 -16.71 -1.07
C LYS A 165 -14.44 -15.68 -1.91
N GLN A 166 -13.58 -16.12 -2.85
CA GLN A 166 -12.90 -15.23 -3.80
C GLN A 166 -13.93 -14.41 -4.59
N THR A 167 -14.94 -15.06 -5.16
CA THR A 167 -16.00 -14.38 -5.93
C THR A 167 -16.75 -13.34 -5.09
N ASN A 168 -17.06 -13.65 -3.84
CA ASN A 168 -17.74 -12.72 -2.93
C ASN A 168 -16.86 -11.49 -2.65
N VAL A 169 -15.57 -11.67 -2.38
CA VAL A 169 -14.62 -10.58 -2.18
C VAL A 169 -14.49 -9.74 -3.46
N THR A 170 -14.32 -10.36 -4.63
CA THR A 170 -14.29 -9.66 -5.94
C THR A 170 -15.52 -8.78 -6.11
N ARG A 171 -16.71 -9.34 -5.87
CA ARG A 171 -17.98 -8.61 -6.00
C ARG A 171 -18.06 -7.43 -5.03
N THR A 172 -17.62 -7.61 -3.78
CA THR A 172 -17.60 -6.56 -2.77
C THR A 172 -16.74 -5.39 -3.21
N PHE A 173 -15.47 -5.63 -3.56
CA PHE A 173 -14.56 -4.57 -3.97
C PHE A 173 -14.92 -3.95 -5.31
N SER A 174 -15.42 -4.73 -6.29
CA SER A 174 -15.90 -4.16 -7.56
C SER A 174 -17.08 -3.21 -7.37
N LYS A 175 -18.04 -3.54 -6.49
CA LYS A 175 -19.15 -2.63 -6.16
C LYS A 175 -18.66 -1.38 -5.43
N ALA A 176 -17.69 -1.54 -4.53
CA ALA A 176 -17.11 -0.41 -3.81
C ALA A 176 -16.34 0.52 -4.75
N LEU A 177 -15.56 -0.01 -5.70
CA LEU A 177 -14.84 0.77 -6.71
C LEU A 177 -15.79 1.57 -7.62
N ASN A 178 -16.94 1.00 -7.98
CA ASN A 178 -17.96 1.73 -8.73
C ASN A 178 -18.49 2.96 -7.98
N LYS A 179 -18.58 2.88 -6.66
CA LYS A 179 -19.05 3.98 -5.80
C LYS A 179 -17.92 4.93 -5.40
N HIS A 180 -16.74 4.38 -5.12
CA HIS A 180 -15.53 5.07 -4.67
C HIS A 180 -14.37 4.74 -5.61
N PRO A 181 -14.25 5.39 -6.79
CA PRO A 181 -13.23 5.05 -7.80
C PRO A 181 -11.77 5.18 -7.32
N LYS A 182 -11.56 5.95 -6.25
CA LYS A 182 -10.26 6.14 -5.60
C LYS A 182 -10.04 5.18 -4.42
N LEU A 183 -10.84 4.13 -4.28
CA LEU A 183 -10.61 3.12 -3.24
C LEU A 183 -9.22 2.51 -3.41
N GLY A 184 -8.48 2.39 -2.32
CA GLY A 184 -7.22 1.68 -2.20
C GLY A 184 -7.28 0.64 -1.10
N VAL A 185 -6.48 -0.40 -1.21
CA VAL A 185 -6.37 -1.49 -0.24
C VAL A 185 -4.90 -1.84 -0.03
N GLU A 186 -4.49 -1.90 1.22
CA GLU A 186 -3.17 -2.40 1.63
C GLU A 186 -3.37 -3.59 2.56
N ILE A 187 -2.58 -4.63 2.38
CA ILE A 187 -2.63 -5.86 3.18
C ILE A 187 -1.23 -6.13 3.70
N ILE A 188 -1.09 -6.01 5.01
CA ILE A 188 0.17 -6.19 5.74
C ILE A 188 0.08 -7.54 6.45
N ARG A 189 1.00 -8.46 6.15
CA ARG A 189 1.14 -9.72 6.87
C ARG A 189 2.17 -9.56 7.98
N LEU A 190 1.81 -10.00 9.17
CA LEU A 190 2.67 -10.02 10.35
C LEU A 190 2.61 -11.41 10.99
N SER A 191 3.50 -11.66 11.93
CA SER A 191 3.51 -12.90 12.72
C SER A 191 3.67 -12.58 14.20
N SER A 192 3.02 -13.36 15.04
CA SER A 192 3.11 -13.24 16.49
C SER A 192 3.10 -14.59 17.17
N THR A 193 3.64 -14.65 18.35
CA THR A 193 3.42 -15.77 19.29
C THR A 193 1.92 -15.94 19.51
N TYR A 194 1.45 -17.15 19.33
CA TYR A 194 0.08 -17.59 19.50
C TYR A 194 0.02 -18.72 20.51
N GLN A 195 -0.86 -18.61 21.49
CA GLN A 195 -1.15 -19.68 22.45
C GLN A 195 -2.65 -19.79 22.64
N GLY A 196 -3.29 -20.74 21.97
CA GLY A 196 -4.75 -20.85 21.99
C GLY A 196 -5.27 -22.09 21.28
N MET A 197 -6.59 -22.14 21.14
CA MET A 197 -7.26 -23.19 20.36
C MET A 197 -7.23 -22.82 18.87
N TYR A 198 -6.73 -23.72 18.05
CA TYR A 198 -6.85 -23.65 16.62
C TYR A 198 -8.05 -24.48 16.15
N TYR A 199 -8.94 -23.83 15.39
CA TYR A 199 -10.17 -24.43 14.87
C TYR A 199 -9.98 -24.84 13.42
N TYR A 200 -10.44 -26.03 13.04
CA TYR A 200 -10.36 -26.56 11.68
C TYR A 200 -11.54 -27.53 11.41
N ALA A 201 -11.74 -27.92 10.17
CA ALA A 201 -12.91 -28.71 9.72
C ALA A 201 -13.19 -29.99 10.53
N LYS A 202 -12.19 -30.56 11.20
CA LYS A 202 -12.32 -31.81 11.97
C LYS A 202 -12.41 -31.61 13.49
N GLY A 203 -12.34 -30.38 13.96
CA GLY A 203 -12.37 -30.06 15.39
C GLY A 203 -11.49 -28.89 15.78
N CYS A 204 -10.94 -28.96 16.98
CA CYS A 204 -9.99 -27.94 17.47
C CYS A 204 -8.90 -28.61 18.29
N GLU A 205 -7.71 -27.99 18.31
CA GLU A 205 -6.60 -28.45 19.15
C GLU A 205 -5.84 -27.25 19.75
N PRO A 206 -5.29 -27.39 20.96
CA PRO A 206 -4.42 -26.38 21.52
C PRO A 206 -3.10 -26.34 20.77
N ILE A 207 -2.67 -25.15 20.39
CA ILE A 207 -1.37 -24.92 19.78
C ILE A 207 -0.63 -23.79 20.48
N GLU A 208 0.69 -23.89 20.47
CA GLU A 208 1.62 -22.83 20.85
C GLU A 208 2.66 -22.72 19.75
N SER A 209 2.66 -21.58 19.03
CA SER A 209 3.48 -21.41 17.85
C SER A 209 3.52 -19.95 17.44
N LYS A 210 4.44 -19.58 16.55
CA LYS A 210 4.37 -18.32 15.82
C LYS A 210 3.33 -18.45 14.70
N ARG A 211 2.34 -17.56 14.68
CA ARG A 211 1.21 -17.60 13.73
C ARG A 211 1.09 -16.28 12.98
N PRO A 212 0.72 -16.31 11.67
CA PRO A 212 0.44 -15.12 10.91
C PRO A 212 -0.88 -14.45 11.32
N TYR A 213 -0.93 -13.13 11.16
CA TYR A 213 -2.14 -12.31 11.18
C TYR A 213 -1.97 -11.16 10.18
N TYR A 214 -3.04 -10.45 9.90
CA TYR A 214 -3.06 -9.44 8.85
C TYR A 214 -3.69 -8.15 9.34
N ILE A 215 -3.15 -7.04 8.82
CA ILE A 215 -3.75 -5.71 8.93
C ILE A 215 -4.13 -5.29 7.52
N TRP A 216 -5.41 -5.01 7.31
CA TRP A 216 -5.94 -4.47 6.07
C TRP A 216 -6.23 -3.00 6.26
N MET A 217 -5.66 -2.14 5.43
CA MET A 217 -5.98 -0.72 5.38
C MET A 217 -6.82 -0.47 4.14
N ILE A 218 -8.06 0.04 4.31
CA ILE A 218 -9.05 0.19 3.24
C ILE A 218 -9.60 1.61 3.28
N GLY A 219 -9.48 2.36 2.18
CA GLY A 219 -9.95 3.74 2.13
C GLY A 219 -9.58 4.43 0.83
N ASN A 220 -9.83 5.74 0.74
CA ASN A 220 -9.36 6.53 -0.39
C ASN A 220 -7.82 6.47 -0.47
N LYS A 221 -7.27 6.09 -1.63
CA LYS A 221 -5.82 5.95 -1.87
C LYS A 221 -5.03 7.23 -1.59
N GLU A 222 -5.64 8.42 -1.80
CA GLU A 222 -5.01 9.69 -1.46
C GLU A 222 -4.81 9.82 0.08
N LEU A 223 -5.79 9.38 0.88
CA LEU A 223 -5.68 9.37 2.33
C LEU A 223 -4.66 8.34 2.80
N LEU A 224 -4.69 7.13 2.23
CA LEU A 224 -3.72 6.08 2.53
C LEU A 224 -2.29 6.55 2.19
N GLY A 225 -2.07 7.10 0.99
CA GLY A 225 -0.78 7.64 0.59
C GLY A 225 -0.29 8.78 1.51
N ARG A 226 -1.19 9.67 1.96
CA ARG A 226 -0.88 10.71 2.94
C ARG A 226 -0.50 10.13 4.31
N LEU A 227 -1.17 9.09 4.76
CA LEU A 227 -0.83 8.40 6.01
C LEU A 227 0.53 7.70 5.90
N ASN A 228 0.80 7.01 4.80
CA ASN A 228 2.07 6.33 4.56
C ASN A 228 3.27 7.28 4.53
N LYS A 229 3.11 8.50 3.99
CA LYS A 229 4.14 9.55 4.08
C LYS A 229 4.43 9.98 5.52
N LYS A 230 3.44 9.91 6.42
CA LYS A 230 3.54 10.39 7.81
C LYS A 230 3.88 9.27 8.80
N VAL A 231 3.44 8.05 8.52
CA VAL A 231 3.60 6.86 9.38
C VAL A 231 4.11 5.71 8.52
N ALA A 232 5.43 5.53 8.54
CA ALA A 232 6.05 4.44 7.81
C ALA A 232 5.70 3.08 8.43
N LEU A 233 5.64 2.02 7.63
CA LEU A 233 5.44 0.63 8.11
C LEU A 233 6.50 0.19 9.12
N THR A 234 7.69 0.81 9.10
CA THR A 234 8.76 0.60 10.09
C THR A 234 8.41 1.04 11.51
N THR A 235 7.31 1.80 11.70
CA THR A 235 6.78 2.13 13.05
C THR A 235 6.11 0.94 13.73
N ILE A 236 5.76 -0.09 12.97
CA ILE A 236 5.17 -1.33 13.51
C ILE A 236 6.24 -2.07 14.30
N GLN A 237 6.03 -2.22 15.61
CA GLN A 237 6.94 -3.01 16.43
C GLN A 237 6.96 -4.47 15.96
N HIS A 238 8.15 -5.12 16.06
CA HIS A 238 8.43 -6.47 15.56
C HIS A 238 8.39 -6.61 14.02
N GLY A 239 8.11 -5.51 13.31
CA GLY A 239 8.12 -5.46 11.85
C GLY A 239 6.95 -6.20 11.19
N TYR A 240 6.91 -6.14 9.88
CA TYR A 240 5.98 -6.90 9.06
C TYR A 240 6.75 -7.95 8.22
N ASP A 241 6.06 -9.04 7.88
CA ASP A 241 6.65 -10.12 7.09
C ASP A 241 6.53 -9.85 5.59
N ASN A 242 5.33 -9.46 5.14
CA ASN A 242 5.00 -9.24 3.74
C ASN A 242 3.95 -8.12 3.58
N TYR A 243 3.86 -7.60 2.36
CA TYR A 243 2.94 -6.54 2.00
C TYR A 243 2.42 -6.73 0.56
N VAL A 244 1.18 -6.34 0.31
CA VAL A 244 0.62 -6.17 -1.03
C VAL A 244 -0.43 -5.06 -0.99
N ALA A 245 -0.53 -4.28 -2.07
CA ALA A 245 -1.52 -3.23 -2.18
C ALA A 245 -2.16 -3.17 -3.56
N PHE A 246 -3.37 -2.63 -3.60
CA PHE A 246 -4.19 -2.47 -4.79
C PHE A 246 -4.74 -1.05 -4.83
N SER A 247 -4.59 -0.39 -5.96
CA SER A 247 -5.14 0.94 -6.20
C SER A 247 -5.58 1.11 -7.65
N SER A 248 -6.44 2.08 -7.91
CA SER A 248 -6.78 2.47 -9.28
C SER A 248 -5.65 3.30 -9.89
N THR A 249 -5.57 3.33 -11.22
CA THR A 249 -4.59 4.16 -11.96
C THR A 249 -4.66 5.63 -11.53
N THR A 250 -3.51 6.26 -11.41
CA THR A 250 -3.35 7.69 -11.10
C THR A 250 -2.46 8.35 -12.15
N ASN A 251 -2.88 9.51 -12.66
CA ASN A 251 -1.94 10.44 -13.29
C ASN A 251 -1.21 11.16 -12.15
N VAL A 252 0.01 10.72 -11.87
CA VAL A 252 0.72 11.15 -10.66
C VAL A 252 1.18 12.60 -10.77
N PRO A 253 1.17 13.36 -9.67
CA PRO A 253 1.82 14.66 -9.61
C PRO A 253 3.30 14.54 -9.96
N PHE A 254 3.76 15.37 -10.92
CA PHE A 254 5.16 15.41 -11.28
C PHE A 254 5.59 16.80 -11.74
N ASP A 255 6.88 17.06 -11.62
CA ASP A 255 7.55 18.20 -12.23
C ASP A 255 8.99 17.82 -12.59
N ILE A 256 9.64 18.61 -13.43
CA ILE A 256 11.05 18.41 -13.75
C ILE A 256 11.88 19.37 -12.93
N ALA A 257 12.96 18.85 -12.34
CA ALA A 257 13.87 19.59 -11.45
C ALA A 257 14.56 20.76 -12.20
N THR A 258 13.83 21.86 -12.38
CA THR A 258 14.37 23.10 -13.00
C THR A 258 13.78 24.34 -12.37
N SER A 259 14.59 25.40 -12.32
CA SER A 259 14.16 26.72 -11.88
C SER A 259 13.41 27.53 -12.96
N LEU A 260 13.08 26.94 -14.08
CA LEU A 260 12.54 27.64 -15.24
C LEU A 260 11.01 27.59 -15.23
N LYS A 261 10.37 28.76 -15.29
CA LYS A 261 8.92 28.96 -15.45
C LYS A 261 8.37 28.44 -16.80
N LYS A 262 9.21 27.92 -17.68
CA LYS A 262 8.82 27.33 -18.96
C LYS A 262 8.79 25.81 -18.77
N HIS A 263 7.62 25.22 -18.85
CA HIS A 263 7.41 23.75 -18.79
C HIS A 263 7.98 23.06 -20.04
N MET A 264 9.20 23.42 -20.41
CA MET A 264 9.99 22.84 -21.50
C MET A 264 11.47 22.97 -21.19
N ILE A 265 12.20 21.87 -21.22
CA ILE A 265 13.63 21.82 -20.95
C ILE A 265 14.38 21.01 -22.02
N LYS A 266 15.62 21.42 -22.29
CA LYS A 266 16.57 20.65 -23.09
C LYS A 266 17.25 19.62 -22.22
N GLY A 267 17.34 18.35 -22.67
CA GLY A 267 18.05 17.29 -21.96
C GLY A 267 19.57 17.46 -22.03
N ASN A 268 20.25 16.86 -21.07
CA ASN A 268 21.69 16.71 -21.03
C ASN A 268 22.09 15.41 -21.73
N LEU A 269 23.07 15.46 -22.61
CA LEU A 269 23.57 14.29 -23.33
C LEU A 269 24.51 13.48 -22.41
N ASN A 270 24.21 12.22 -22.19
CA ASN A 270 25.06 11.30 -21.42
C ASN A 270 26.16 10.66 -22.33
N VAL A 271 27.06 9.91 -21.70
CA VAL A 271 28.16 9.21 -22.41
C VAL A 271 27.68 8.12 -23.39
N LYS A 272 26.42 7.66 -23.25
CA LYS A 272 25.78 6.69 -24.15
C LYS A 272 25.07 7.35 -25.34
N GLY A 273 25.15 8.68 -25.46
CA GLY A 273 24.48 9.43 -26.53
C GLY A 273 22.95 9.52 -26.35
N GLN A 274 22.47 9.47 -25.12
CA GLN A 274 21.06 9.64 -24.77
C GLN A 274 20.87 10.95 -24.02
N TYR A 275 19.74 11.60 -24.23
CA TYR A 275 19.32 12.76 -23.44
C TYR A 275 18.70 12.32 -22.14
N VAL A 276 19.12 12.92 -21.01
CA VAL A 276 18.69 12.54 -19.66
C VAL A 276 17.88 13.66 -19.03
N PHE A 277 16.80 13.27 -18.33
CA PHE A 277 15.89 14.16 -17.62
C PHE A 277 15.51 13.55 -16.27
N ASP A 278 15.48 14.37 -15.22
CA ASP A 278 15.07 13.96 -13.88
C ASP A 278 13.66 14.49 -13.56
N PHE A 279 12.73 13.57 -13.42
CA PHE A 279 11.34 13.85 -13.09
C PHE A 279 11.10 13.61 -11.61
N MET A 280 10.73 14.65 -10.87
CA MET A 280 10.26 14.53 -9.50
C MET A 280 8.80 14.08 -9.53
N VAL A 281 8.47 12.95 -8.89
CA VAL A 281 7.14 12.33 -8.94
C VAL A 281 6.61 12.02 -7.55
N ASP A 282 5.29 12.15 -7.36
CA ASP A 282 4.63 11.68 -6.15
C ASP A 282 3.94 10.34 -6.39
N MET A 283 4.59 9.25 -5.99
CA MET A 283 4.11 7.87 -6.15
C MET A 283 3.26 7.38 -4.97
N SER A 284 2.95 8.22 -4.00
CA SER A 284 2.29 7.82 -2.76
C SER A 284 0.93 7.14 -2.95
N GLU A 285 0.14 7.58 -3.96
CA GLU A 285 -1.18 7.01 -4.25
C GLU A 285 -1.14 5.65 -4.93
N THR A 286 0.03 5.19 -5.36
CA THR A 286 0.18 3.82 -5.89
C THR A 286 0.12 2.78 -4.80
N LEU A 287 0.37 3.19 -3.54
CA LEU A 287 0.40 2.34 -2.34
C LEU A 287 1.42 1.20 -2.43
N GLN A 288 2.45 1.34 -3.24
CA GLN A 288 3.44 0.27 -3.43
C GLN A 288 4.62 0.40 -2.48
N GLU A 289 5.22 -0.75 -2.15
CA GLU A 289 6.45 -0.80 -1.35
C GLU A 289 7.62 -0.15 -2.08
N GLU A 290 8.51 0.42 -1.30
CA GLU A 290 9.73 1.08 -1.75
C GLU A 290 10.53 0.22 -2.74
N ALA A 291 10.74 -1.06 -2.44
CA ALA A 291 11.49 -1.97 -3.31
C ALA A 291 10.85 -2.12 -4.71
N THR A 292 9.51 -2.07 -4.78
CA THR A 292 8.75 -2.13 -6.02
C THR A 292 8.87 -0.82 -6.79
N LEU A 293 8.78 0.33 -6.10
CA LEU A 293 8.91 1.66 -6.68
C LEU A 293 10.32 1.92 -7.22
N MET A 294 11.36 1.47 -6.54
CA MET A 294 12.76 1.63 -6.92
C MET A 294 13.18 0.79 -8.14
N SER A 295 12.37 -0.17 -8.55
CA SER A 295 12.68 -1.02 -9.71
C SER A 295 12.34 -0.33 -11.03
N SER A 296 13.36 0.16 -11.76
CA SER A 296 13.16 0.78 -13.07
C SER A 296 12.46 -0.14 -14.10
N ARG A 297 12.50 -1.46 -13.89
CA ARG A 297 11.81 -2.45 -14.74
C ARG A 297 10.29 -2.37 -14.67
N ASN A 298 9.75 -1.78 -13.60
CA ASN A 298 8.32 -1.59 -13.42
C ASN A 298 7.78 -0.37 -14.16
N TYR A 299 8.65 0.40 -14.83
CA TYR A 299 8.27 1.58 -15.60
C TYR A 299 8.38 1.30 -17.09
N VAL A 300 7.27 1.49 -17.80
CA VAL A 300 7.14 1.15 -19.22
C VAL A 300 6.84 2.42 -20.03
N SER A 301 7.60 2.66 -21.10
CA SER A 301 7.39 3.76 -22.04
C SER A 301 6.40 3.36 -23.14
N SER A 302 5.52 4.26 -23.51
CA SER A 302 4.57 4.07 -24.62
C SER A 302 5.26 3.98 -25.99
N THR A 303 6.43 4.61 -26.16
CA THR A 303 7.24 4.55 -27.40
C THR A 303 8.28 3.41 -27.37
N GLY A 304 8.37 2.67 -26.27
CA GLY A 304 9.22 1.50 -26.14
C GLY A 304 10.72 1.83 -26.11
N ARG A 305 11.50 1.31 -27.09
CA ARG A 305 12.98 1.33 -27.03
C ARG A 305 13.66 2.70 -27.03
N ASN A 306 12.95 3.76 -27.39
CA ASN A 306 13.54 5.09 -27.52
C ASN A 306 13.53 5.89 -26.23
N VAL A 307 12.67 5.52 -25.28
CA VAL A 307 12.55 6.14 -23.97
C VAL A 307 12.57 5.05 -22.90
N SER A 308 13.31 5.25 -21.84
CA SER A 308 13.39 4.31 -20.72
C SER A 308 13.63 5.03 -19.41
N VAL A 309 13.17 4.45 -18.31
CA VAL A 309 13.58 4.86 -16.96
C VAL A 309 14.89 4.17 -16.66
N SER A 310 15.97 4.94 -16.58
CA SER A 310 17.33 4.45 -16.36
C SER A 310 17.71 4.39 -14.88
N GLY A 311 17.00 5.12 -14.02
CA GLY A 311 17.22 5.16 -12.58
C GLY A 311 15.96 5.63 -11.84
N VAL A 312 15.85 5.22 -10.58
CA VAL A 312 14.85 5.69 -9.64
C VAL A 312 15.56 5.97 -8.31
N GLU A 313 15.32 7.12 -7.73
CA GLU A 313 15.92 7.54 -6.47
C GLU A 313 14.85 8.08 -5.52
N ASN A 314 15.06 7.87 -4.22
CA ASN A 314 14.22 8.44 -3.18
C ASN A 314 14.52 9.93 -2.98
N VAL A 315 13.46 10.69 -2.78
CA VAL A 315 13.57 12.05 -2.26
C VAL A 315 13.60 12.02 -0.73
N LYS A 316 14.27 12.98 -0.11
CA LYS A 316 14.34 13.07 1.36
C LYS A 316 12.94 13.11 1.98
N GLN A 317 12.78 12.40 3.09
CA GLN A 317 11.54 12.40 3.87
C GLN A 317 11.05 13.83 4.18
N GLY A 318 9.76 14.07 3.97
CA GLY A 318 9.12 15.38 4.15
C GLY A 318 9.12 16.28 2.92
N ALA A 319 9.69 15.84 1.79
CA ALA A 319 9.56 16.52 0.52
C ALA A 319 8.14 16.35 -0.07
N GLU A 320 7.77 17.24 -0.96
CA GLU A 320 6.50 17.23 -1.67
C GLU A 320 6.36 16.00 -2.58
N TYR A 321 7.43 15.72 -3.35
CA TYR A 321 7.56 14.53 -4.20
C TYR A 321 8.23 13.38 -3.45
N THR A 322 7.95 12.15 -3.85
CA THR A 322 8.48 10.96 -3.19
C THR A 322 9.73 10.39 -3.88
N HIS A 323 9.79 10.47 -5.21
CA HIS A 323 10.86 9.86 -6.01
C HIS A 323 11.35 10.79 -7.11
N ILE A 324 12.57 10.50 -7.61
CA ILE A 324 13.12 11.05 -8.84
C ILE A 324 13.24 9.90 -9.84
N LEU A 325 12.60 10.05 -11.01
CA LEU A 325 12.75 9.14 -12.14
C LEU A 325 13.73 9.75 -13.15
N THR A 326 14.85 9.10 -13.36
CA THR A 326 15.81 9.48 -14.40
C THR A 326 15.41 8.83 -15.72
N LEU A 327 14.92 9.63 -16.66
CA LEU A 327 14.53 9.22 -18.01
C LEU A 327 15.70 9.35 -18.97
N ALA A 328 15.95 8.32 -19.78
CA ALA A 328 16.92 8.33 -20.87
C ALA A 328 16.19 8.25 -22.20
N ILE A 329 16.36 9.28 -23.04
CA ILE A 329 15.72 9.42 -24.36
C ILE A 329 16.78 9.32 -25.45
N SER A 330 16.61 8.40 -26.41
CA SER A 330 17.51 8.25 -27.54
C SER A 330 17.58 9.55 -28.39
N LYS A 331 18.76 9.95 -28.84
CA LYS A 331 18.96 11.12 -29.73
C LYS A 331 18.17 11.03 -31.03
N ASN A 332 17.80 9.84 -31.46
CA ASN A 332 17.05 9.59 -32.69
C ASN A 332 15.52 9.56 -32.47
N THR A 333 15.05 9.87 -31.26
CA THR A 333 13.61 9.92 -30.96
C THR A 333 12.94 11.04 -31.73
N LYS A 334 11.89 10.73 -32.47
CA LYS A 334 11.09 11.72 -33.19
C LYS A 334 10.15 12.44 -32.22
N PRO A 335 9.75 13.69 -32.53
CA PRO A 335 8.72 14.38 -31.74
C PRO A 335 7.47 13.53 -31.61
N CYS A 336 6.99 13.36 -30.37
CA CYS A 336 5.82 12.56 -30.04
C CYS A 336 5.26 12.93 -28.66
N SER A 337 4.03 12.49 -28.38
CA SER A 337 3.54 12.37 -27.00
C SER A 337 4.09 11.07 -26.41
N GLU A 338 4.48 11.12 -25.16
CA GLU A 338 5.05 9.99 -24.42
C GLU A 338 4.31 9.82 -23.10
N THR A 339 4.10 8.58 -22.71
CA THR A 339 3.56 8.19 -21.41
C THR A 339 4.51 7.19 -20.76
N ILE A 340 4.96 7.47 -19.54
CA ILE A 340 5.61 6.48 -18.69
C ILE A 340 4.55 5.89 -17.77
N SER A 341 4.35 4.59 -17.86
CA SER A 341 3.42 3.85 -17.02
C SER A 341 4.18 3.05 -15.96
N PHE A 342 3.75 3.12 -14.71
CA PHE A 342 4.23 2.25 -13.63
C PHE A 342 3.32 1.02 -13.55
N ALA A 343 3.85 -0.13 -13.94
CA ALA A 343 3.13 -1.41 -14.09
C ALA A 343 3.87 -2.55 -13.37
N PRO A 344 3.84 -2.56 -12.02
CA PRO A 344 4.44 -3.66 -11.26
C PRO A 344 3.63 -4.94 -11.41
N PRO A 345 4.22 -6.12 -11.07
CA PRO A 345 3.48 -7.38 -10.99
C PRO A 345 2.27 -7.25 -10.05
N ALA A 346 1.10 -7.66 -10.53
CA ALA A 346 -0.16 -7.50 -9.77
C ALA A 346 -0.23 -8.35 -8.50
N MET A 347 0.48 -9.48 -8.45
CA MET A 347 0.44 -10.41 -7.33
C MET A 347 1.86 -10.89 -6.98
N PRO A 348 2.33 -10.65 -5.75
CA PRO A 348 3.61 -11.17 -5.30
C PRO A 348 3.52 -12.68 -5.00
N THR A 349 4.62 -13.40 -5.19
CA THR A 349 4.70 -14.87 -5.04
C THR A 349 4.42 -15.35 -3.62
N TRP A 350 4.73 -14.54 -2.61
CA TRP A 350 4.52 -14.90 -1.21
C TRP A 350 3.05 -15.22 -0.90
N VAL A 351 2.08 -14.69 -1.65
CA VAL A 351 0.65 -14.93 -1.44
C VAL A 351 0.30 -16.41 -1.61
N ASP A 352 0.91 -17.08 -2.60
CA ASP A 352 0.75 -18.53 -2.79
C ASP A 352 1.54 -19.33 -1.73
N GLU A 353 2.71 -18.86 -1.33
CA GLU A 353 3.61 -19.54 -0.38
C GLU A 353 3.02 -19.63 1.04
N VAL A 354 2.33 -18.57 1.49
CA VAL A 354 1.74 -18.49 2.84
C VAL A 354 0.33 -19.06 2.92
N ASN A 355 -0.22 -19.53 1.81
CA ASN A 355 -1.57 -20.08 1.77
C ASN A 355 -1.60 -21.55 2.14
N ASP A 356 -2.63 -21.95 2.91
CA ASP A 356 -3.05 -23.34 3.08
C ASP A 356 -4.36 -23.57 2.31
N ASP A 357 -4.32 -24.44 1.31
CA ASP A 357 -5.47 -24.79 0.46
C ASP A 357 -6.40 -25.84 1.11
N SER A 358 -6.06 -26.35 2.28
CA SER A 358 -6.80 -27.47 2.88
C SER A 358 -7.41 -27.20 4.24
N GLY A 359 -6.75 -26.42 5.10
CA GLY A 359 -7.10 -26.23 6.50
C GLY A 359 -7.10 -27.51 7.32
N ARG A 360 -6.40 -28.58 6.87
CA ARG A 360 -6.50 -29.92 7.47
C ARG A 360 -5.33 -30.32 8.36
N ASP A 361 -4.15 -29.78 8.10
CA ASP A 361 -2.91 -30.15 8.80
C ASP A 361 -2.20 -28.92 9.32
N ILE A 362 -2.72 -28.37 10.41
CA ILE A 362 -2.17 -27.16 11.01
C ILE A 362 -0.72 -27.35 11.45
N ARG A 363 -0.34 -28.53 11.93
CA ARG A 363 1.01 -28.75 12.47
C ARG A 363 2.09 -28.63 11.42
N LYS A 364 1.77 -28.92 10.15
CA LYS A 364 2.66 -28.69 9.00
C LYS A 364 2.57 -27.26 8.45
N ASN A 365 1.49 -26.54 8.75
CA ASN A 365 1.14 -25.26 8.17
C ASN A 365 1.07 -24.12 9.21
N MET A 366 1.85 -24.21 10.30
CA MET A 366 1.84 -23.22 11.39
C MET A 366 2.08 -21.77 10.92
N ASN A 367 2.90 -21.58 9.90
CA ASN A 367 3.24 -20.29 9.29
C ASN A 367 2.32 -19.89 8.11
N LYS A 368 1.29 -20.69 7.83
CA LYS A 368 0.33 -20.48 6.74
C LYS A 368 -1.05 -20.11 7.27
N THR A 369 -1.84 -19.51 6.40
CA THR A 369 -3.23 -19.12 6.67
C THR A 369 -4.16 -19.80 5.69
N THR A 370 -5.18 -20.47 6.20
CA THR A 370 -6.15 -21.18 5.38
C THR A 370 -6.96 -20.23 4.51
N GLY A 371 -6.78 -20.31 3.20
CA GLY A 371 -7.58 -19.59 2.21
C GLY A 371 -7.21 -18.11 2.00
N ILE A 372 -6.15 -17.58 2.61
CA ILE A 372 -5.77 -16.17 2.46
C ILE A 372 -5.54 -15.76 1.01
N LYS A 373 -4.97 -16.65 0.19
CA LYS A 373 -4.76 -16.44 -1.24
C LYS A 373 -6.05 -16.02 -1.95
N TYR A 374 -7.16 -16.66 -1.62
CA TYR A 374 -8.45 -16.41 -2.28
C TYR A 374 -9.06 -15.08 -1.87
N LEU A 375 -8.84 -14.63 -0.64
CA LEU A 375 -9.22 -13.28 -0.21
C LEU A 375 -8.42 -12.22 -0.98
N ILE A 376 -7.08 -12.37 -1.02
CA ILE A 376 -6.20 -11.42 -1.71
C ILE A 376 -6.46 -11.44 -3.23
N LYS A 377 -6.61 -12.62 -3.85
CA LYS A 377 -6.98 -12.74 -5.27
C LYS A 377 -8.34 -12.12 -5.57
N GLY A 378 -9.31 -12.26 -4.66
CA GLY A 378 -10.60 -11.61 -4.81
C GLY A 378 -10.50 -10.09 -4.91
N VAL A 379 -9.60 -9.46 -4.13
CA VAL A 379 -9.30 -8.03 -4.28
C VAL A 379 -8.60 -7.76 -5.61
N SER A 380 -7.53 -8.51 -5.93
CA SER A 380 -6.79 -8.36 -7.19
C SER A 380 -7.71 -8.43 -8.42
N ASP A 381 -8.67 -9.37 -8.43
CA ASP A 381 -9.64 -9.52 -9.52
C ASP A 381 -10.55 -8.30 -9.68
N ALA A 382 -10.85 -7.61 -8.59
CA ALA A 382 -11.62 -6.35 -8.64
C ALA A 382 -10.82 -5.20 -9.26
N TYR A 383 -9.49 -5.24 -9.17
CA TYR A 383 -8.58 -4.23 -9.73
C TYR A 383 -7.94 -4.65 -11.05
N LYS A 384 -8.35 -5.76 -11.66
CA LYS A 384 -7.69 -6.37 -12.85
C LYS A 384 -7.53 -5.43 -14.04
N ASP A 385 -8.41 -4.44 -14.18
CA ASP A 385 -8.37 -3.47 -15.28
C ASP A 385 -7.38 -2.32 -15.00
N ASN A 386 -6.83 -2.24 -13.78
CA ASN A 386 -5.82 -1.25 -13.38
C ASN A 386 -4.41 -1.84 -13.50
N THR A 387 -3.98 -2.18 -14.72
CA THR A 387 -2.64 -2.76 -14.97
C THR A 387 -1.52 -1.74 -14.80
N ASN A 388 -1.81 -0.46 -15.02
CA ASN A 388 -0.90 0.66 -14.79
C ASN A 388 -1.35 1.41 -13.54
N LEU A 389 -0.57 1.39 -12.47
CA LEU A 389 -0.92 2.07 -11.22
C LEU A 389 -0.64 3.57 -11.26
N ALA A 390 0.31 3.99 -12.10
CA ALA A 390 0.65 5.40 -12.30
C ALA A 390 0.95 5.69 -13.77
N THR A 391 0.65 6.92 -14.20
CA THR A 391 1.04 7.45 -15.53
C THR A 391 1.63 8.83 -15.39
N ILE A 392 2.58 9.14 -16.28
CA ILE A 392 3.28 10.43 -16.40
C ILE A 392 3.29 10.79 -17.88
N ASP A 393 2.59 11.86 -18.24
CA ASP A 393 2.40 12.28 -19.64
C ASP A 393 3.23 13.52 -19.96
N PHE A 394 3.99 13.47 -21.05
CA PHE A 394 4.78 14.60 -21.55
C PHE A 394 4.95 14.55 -23.07
N ARG A 395 5.55 15.59 -23.65
CA ARG A 395 5.84 15.67 -25.08
C ARG A 395 7.34 15.76 -25.33
N ILE A 396 7.81 14.98 -26.28
CA ILE A 396 9.17 15.05 -26.80
C ILE A 396 9.15 15.97 -28.02
N LYS A 397 10.09 16.93 -28.09
CA LYS A 397 10.29 17.85 -29.17
C LYS A 397 11.74 17.85 -29.60
N ASN A 398 11.98 18.13 -30.89
CA ASN A 398 13.31 18.34 -31.48
C ASN A 398 13.42 19.79 -31.98
N ASN A 399 14.63 20.33 -31.89
CA ASN A 399 14.97 21.57 -32.65
C ASN A 399 15.36 21.22 -34.07
#